data_7aa3a06d7c0226c2f27bd4dc8c217d0e
#
_entry.id   7aa3a06d7c0226c2f27bd4dc8c217d0e
#
_cell.length_a   1.000
_cell.length_b   1.000
_cell.length_c   1.000
_cell.angle_alpha   90.00
_cell.angle_beta   90.00
_cell.angle_gamma   90.00
#
_symmetry.space_group_name_H-M   'P 1'
#
loop_
_entity.id
_entity.type
_entity.pdbx_description
1 polymer ?
#
loop_
_entity_poly.entity_id
_entity_poly.type
_entity_poly.pdbx_seq_one_letter_code
_entity_poly.pdbx_strand_id
1 'polypeptide(L)'
;DLILTNPPYVMSGSSNLKEEISKDDTLKKYFSISAMGIEGLFMEWIVRALKPGKKAFIVIPDGIMNRSNDKKLRDFILEQCNIDAVISLPLNTFFTTNKKTYILVLTKKIAVNVSGVATLPKQMTPVFTYLCSEIGETRDVYRFDIEQNDLEVASDLFNMFKGAKSKFRTDDKR
;
A
#
# COMPACT_ATOMS: atom_id res chain seq x y z
N ASP A 1 -5.13 14.40 5.70
CA ASP A 1 -5.95 13.90 4.61
C ASP A 1 -5.17 13.15 3.53
N LEU A 2 -3.86 13.06 3.67
CA LEU A 2 -2.94 12.28 2.86
C LEU A 2 -1.95 11.59 3.80
N ILE A 3 -1.67 10.31 3.57
CA ILE A 3 -0.62 9.56 4.28
C ILE A 3 0.52 9.30 3.30
N LEU A 4 1.72 9.76 3.63
CA LEU A 4 2.98 9.41 2.95
C LEU A 4 3.87 8.74 3.98
N THR A 5 4.28 7.50 3.75
CA THR A 5 5.03 6.77 4.76
C THR A 5 5.90 5.67 4.19
N ASN A 6 7.02 5.44 4.86
CA ASN A 6 7.91 4.31 4.67
C ASN A 6 8.02 3.56 6.02
N PRO A 7 7.11 2.63 6.32
CA PRO A 7 7.10 1.91 7.58
C PRO A 7 8.34 1.02 7.75
N PRO A 8 8.73 0.67 9.00
CA PRO A 8 9.86 -0.22 9.23
C PRO A 8 9.58 -1.63 8.69
N TYR A 9 10.57 -2.22 7.97
CA TYR A 9 10.47 -3.56 7.37
C TYR A 9 10.96 -4.65 8.35
N VAL A 10 10.31 -4.77 9.51
CA VAL A 10 10.74 -5.65 10.59
C VAL A 10 9.72 -6.77 10.81
N MET A 11 10.16 -8.01 10.57
CA MET A 11 9.39 -9.23 10.85
C MET A 11 9.45 -9.64 12.33
N SER A 12 10.59 -9.41 12.98
CA SER A 12 10.85 -9.77 14.39
C SER A 12 10.35 -8.70 15.37
N GLY A 13 10.20 -9.04 16.64
CA GLY A 13 9.84 -8.08 17.69
C GLY A 13 8.35 -7.75 17.79
N SER A 14 7.51 -8.34 16.94
CA SER A 14 6.05 -8.11 17.01
C SER A 14 5.37 -8.89 18.15
N SER A 15 6.04 -9.91 18.74
CA SER A 15 5.47 -10.72 19.82
C SER A 15 5.12 -9.88 21.04
N ASN A 16 6.03 -9.03 21.52
CA ASN A 16 5.78 -8.16 22.66
C ASN A 16 4.66 -7.15 22.38
N LEU A 17 4.66 -6.55 21.18
CA LEU A 17 3.58 -5.64 20.79
C LEU A 17 2.23 -6.36 20.69
N LYS A 18 2.19 -7.57 20.16
CA LYS A 18 0.96 -8.38 20.11
C LYS A 18 0.48 -8.78 21.50
N GLU A 19 1.40 -9.07 22.42
CA GLU A 19 1.07 -9.33 23.80
C GLU A 19 0.44 -8.10 24.46
N GLU A 20 1.03 -6.91 24.28
CA GLU A 20 0.46 -5.65 24.78
C GLU A 20 -0.91 -5.34 24.15
N ILE A 21 -1.04 -5.53 22.83
CA ILE A 21 -2.33 -5.40 22.13
C ILE A 21 -3.37 -6.36 22.73
N SER A 22 -2.97 -7.59 23.10
CA SER A 22 -3.89 -8.59 23.64
C SER A 22 -4.38 -8.28 25.05
N LYS A 23 -3.66 -7.44 25.81
CA LYS A 23 -4.02 -7.01 27.17
C LYS A 23 -5.01 -5.84 27.19
N ASP A 24 -5.16 -5.10 26.10
CA ASP A 24 -6.04 -3.93 25.98
C ASP A 24 -7.17 -4.24 24.99
N ASP A 25 -8.41 -4.23 25.50
CA ASP A 25 -9.59 -4.55 24.68
C ASP A 25 -9.82 -3.56 23.54
N THR A 26 -9.41 -2.32 23.68
CA THR A 26 -9.52 -1.30 22.63
C THR A 26 -8.52 -1.57 21.52
N LEU A 27 -7.25 -1.81 21.89
CA LEU A 27 -6.20 -2.16 20.92
C LEU A 27 -6.50 -3.49 20.22
N LYS A 28 -6.99 -4.49 20.96
CA LYS A 28 -7.39 -5.78 20.39
C LYS A 28 -8.51 -5.65 19.35
N LYS A 29 -9.50 -4.82 19.60
CA LYS A 29 -10.55 -4.52 18.62
C LYS A 29 -10.01 -3.73 17.43
N TYR A 30 -9.07 -2.82 17.66
CA TYR A 30 -8.45 -2.02 16.62
C TYR A 30 -7.53 -2.86 15.72
N PHE A 31 -6.69 -3.73 16.27
CA PHE A 31 -5.76 -4.61 15.54
C PHE A 31 -6.34 -6.02 15.38
N SER A 32 -7.50 -6.13 14.74
CA SER A 32 -8.26 -7.39 14.63
C SER A 32 -7.74 -8.37 13.58
N ILE A 33 -6.86 -7.91 12.66
CA ILE A 33 -6.35 -8.73 11.55
C ILE A 33 -5.24 -9.69 12.00
N SER A 34 -4.57 -9.38 13.12
CA SER A 34 -3.42 -10.15 13.63
C SER A 34 -2.30 -10.28 12.60
N ALA A 35 -2.05 -9.23 11.85
CA ALA A 35 -1.07 -9.18 10.77
C ALA A 35 0.34 -9.58 11.26
N MET A 36 1.16 -10.13 10.36
CA MET A 36 2.51 -10.58 10.71
C MET A 36 3.51 -9.43 10.79
N GLY A 37 4.39 -9.53 11.80
CA GLY A 37 5.47 -8.58 11.98
C GLY A 37 5.00 -7.16 12.35
N ILE A 38 5.95 -6.29 12.59
CA ILE A 38 5.68 -4.87 12.83
C ILE A 38 5.14 -4.23 11.56
N GLU A 39 5.67 -4.60 10.41
CA GLU A 39 5.22 -4.10 9.10
C GLU A 39 3.73 -4.35 8.85
N GLY A 40 3.22 -5.52 9.24
CA GLY A 40 1.80 -5.86 9.10
C GLY A 40 0.90 -5.04 10.03
N LEU A 41 1.33 -4.80 11.28
CA LEU A 41 0.63 -3.95 12.23
C LEU A 41 0.57 -2.49 11.73
N PHE A 42 1.67 -1.97 11.16
CA PHE A 42 1.68 -0.64 10.55
C PHE A 42 0.69 -0.54 9.38
N MET A 43 0.65 -1.56 8.52
CA MET A 43 -0.30 -1.57 7.40
C MET A 43 -1.76 -1.57 7.88
N GLU A 44 -2.09 -2.36 8.90
CA GLU A 44 -3.42 -2.36 9.49
C GLU A 44 -3.77 -0.98 10.06
N TRP A 45 -2.83 -0.38 10.81
CA TRP A 45 -3.00 0.96 11.37
C TRP A 45 -3.21 2.03 10.30
N ILE A 46 -2.38 2.05 9.25
CA ILE A 46 -2.49 3.01 8.15
C ILE A 46 -3.87 2.93 7.49
N VAL A 47 -4.32 1.72 7.17
CA VAL A 47 -5.62 1.50 6.51
C VAL A 47 -6.77 1.98 7.41
N ARG A 48 -6.68 1.77 8.74
CA ARG A 48 -7.71 2.23 9.69
C ARG A 48 -7.69 3.73 9.90
N ALA A 49 -6.50 4.34 9.97
CA ALA A 49 -6.33 5.78 10.15
C ALA A 49 -6.73 6.59 8.91
N LEU A 50 -6.67 5.97 7.71
CA LEU A 50 -6.99 6.63 6.46
C LEU A 50 -8.49 6.95 6.39
N LYS A 51 -8.82 8.22 6.23
CA LYS A 51 -10.22 8.68 6.13
C LYS A 51 -10.86 8.28 4.79
N PRO A 52 -12.17 8.04 4.73
CA PRO A 52 -12.88 7.73 3.49
C PRO A 52 -12.59 8.73 2.36
N GLY A 53 -12.32 8.21 1.17
CA GLY A 53 -11.97 8.99 -0.02
C GLY A 53 -10.56 9.57 -0.06
N LYS A 54 -9.76 9.38 1.01
CA LYS A 54 -8.39 9.91 1.10
C LYS A 54 -7.36 8.86 0.66
N LYS A 55 -6.13 9.33 0.38
CA LYS A 55 -5.07 8.53 -0.23
C LYS A 55 -3.93 8.24 0.74
N ALA A 56 -3.32 7.09 0.54
CA ALA A 56 -2.05 6.73 1.15
C ALA A 56 -1.05 6.29 0.07
N PHE A 57 0.19 6.74 0.20
CA PHE A 57 1.35 6.29 -0.55
C PHE A 57 2.30 5.62 0.45
N ILE A 58 2.52 4.35 0.29
CA ILE A 58 3.18 3.53 1.30
C ILE A 58 4.29 2.73 0.63
N VAL A 59 5.50 2.82 1.15
CA VAL A 59 6.56 1.90 0.73
C VAL A 59 6.40 0.60 1.50
N ILE A 60 6.25 -0.50 0.78
CA ILE A 60 6.03 -1.84 1.37
C ILE A 60 7.09 -2.83 0.89
N PRO A 61 7.52 -3.78 1.73
CA PRO A 61 8.39 -4.86 1.32
C PRO A 61 7.62 -5.94 0.55
N ASP A 62 8.33 -6.67 -0.30
CA ASP A 62 7.81 -7.76 -1.13
C ASP A 62 7.01 -8.81 -0.33
N GLY A 63 7.43 -9.09 0.89
CA GLY A 63 6.78 -10.08 1.73
C GLY A 63 5.29 -9.83 1.98
N ILE A 64 4.84 -8.58 2.11
CA ILE A 64 3.41 -8.26 2.27
C ILE A 64 2.61 -8.70 1.05
N MET A 65 3.21 -8.62 -0.15
CA MET A 65 2.54 -8.96 -1.40
C MET A 65 2.42 -10.48 -1.62
N ASN A 66 3.40 -11.27 -1.19
CA ASN A 66 3.52 -12.68 -1.59
C ASN A 66 3.42 -13.71 -0.44
N ARG A 67 3.65 -13.33 0.83
CA ARG A 67 3.56 -14.29 1.94
C ARG A 67 2.13 -14.80 2.15
N SER A 68 1.98 -16.12 2.29
CA SER A 68 0.68 -16.75 2.58
C SER A 68 0.06 -16.26 3.89
N ASN A 69 0.89 -16.05 4.91
CA ASN A 69 0.45 -15.59 6.23
C ASN A 69 -0.12 -14.16 6.24
N ASP A 70 0.21 -13.35 5.25
CA ASP A 70 -0.33 -11.99 5.09
C ASP A 70 -1.61 -11.94 4.23
N LYS A 71 -2.18 -13.09 3.88
CA LYS A 71 -3.41 -13.13 3.09
C LYS A 71 -4.55 -12.35 3.77
N LYS A 72 -4.76 -12.51 5.06
CA LYS A 72 -5.81 -11.78 5.81
C LYS A 72 -5.59 -10.26 5.76
N LEU A 73 -4.33 -9.82 5.83
CA LEU A 73 -3.99 -8.39 5.69
C LEU A 73 -4.31 -7.88 4.29
N ARG A 74 -3.94 -8.63 3.24
CA ARG A 74 -4.28 -8.26 1.85
C ARG A 74 -5.78 -8.21 1.61
N ASP A 75 -6.51 -9.21 2.11
CA ASP A 75 -7.98 -9.24 2.02
C ASP A 75 -8.61 -8.01 2.69
N PHE A 76 -8.12 -7.64 3.88
CA PHE A 76 -8.54 -6.44 4.59
C PHE A 76 -8.24 -5.15 3.81
N ILE A 77 -7.03 -5.04 3.24
CA ILE A 77 -6.68 -3.89 2.39
C ILE A 77 -7.64 -3.79 1.19
N LEU A 78 -7.88 -4.89 0.50
CA LEU A 78 -8.78 -4.94 -0.67
C LEU A 78 -10.24 -4.66 -0.30
N GLU A 79 -10.68 -5.06 0.89
CA GLU A 79 -12.00 -4.74 1.41
C GLU A 79 -12.14 -3.23 1.68
N GLN A 80 -11.18 -2.65 2.39
CA GLN A 80 -11.24 -1.29 2.92
C GLN A 80 -10.80 -0.21 1.92
N CYS A 81 -9.96 -0.56 0.95
CA CYS A 81 -9.34 0.39 0.02
C CYS A 81 -9.47 -0.07 -1.44
N ASN A 82 -9.41 0.89 -2.34
CA ASN A 82 -9.06 0.66 -3.73
C ASN A 82 -7.54 0.75 -3.87
N ILE A 83 -6.95 -0.14 -4.65
CA ILE A 83 -5.56 -0.05 -5.07
C ILE A 83 -5.50 0.83 -6.31
N ASP A 84 -4.87 1.99 -6.20
CA ASP A 84 -4.71 2.90 -7.34
C ASP A 84 -3.47 2.57 -8.16
N ALA A 85 -2.35 2.26 -7.47
CA ALA A 85 -1.10 1.90 -8.13
C ALA A 85 -0.24 0.93 -7.32
N VAL A 86 0.58 0.18 -8.04
CA VAL A 86 1.71 -0.59 -7.51
C VAL A 86 2.94 -0.27 -8.36
N ILE A 87 3.91 0.41 -7.78
CA ILE A 87 5.16 0.79 -8.45
C ILE A 87 6.28 -0.05 -7.87
N SER A 88 6.87 -0.88 -8.69
CA SER A 88 7.96 -1.78 -8.31
C SER A 88 9.28 -1.02 -8.32
N LEU A 89 9.96 -0.94 -7.18
CA LEU A 89 11.26 -0.30 -7.05
C LEU A 89 12.38 -1.32 -7.30
N PRO A 90 13.55 -0.90 -7.81
CA PRO A 90 14.69 -1.80 -7.98
C PRO A 90 15.20 -2.34 -6.64
N LEU A 91 15.98 -3.41 -6.68
CA LEU A 91 16.71 -3.89 -5.49
C LEU A 91 17.68 -2.82 -5.01
N ASN A 92 17.96 -2.80 -3.70
CA ASN A 92 18.85 -1.84 -3.06
C ASN A 92 18.41 -0.36 -3.20
N THR A 93 17.13 -0.12 -3.44
CA THR A 93 16.55 1.24 -3.37
C THR A 93 16.86 1.91 -2.04
N PHE A 94 16.84 1.16 -0.93
CA PHE A 94 17.19 1.65 0.40
C PHE A 94 18.50 1.02 0.86
N PHE A 95 19.49 1.83 1.28
CA PHE A 95 20.79 1.33 1.73
C PHE A 95 20.71 0.49 3.01
N THR A 96 19.64 0.64 3.79
CA THR A 96 19.41 -0.10 5.04
C THR A 96 18.87 -1.51 4.81
N THR A 97 18.48 -1.84 3.59
CA THR A 97 17.91 -3.15 3.26
C THR A 97 18.08 -3.50 1.79
N ASN A 98 18.40 -4.76 1.53
CA ASN A 98 18.42 -5.32 0.17
C ASN A 98 17.05 -5.90 -0.26
N LYS A 99 16.01 -5.72 0.56
CA LYS A 99 14.67 -6.24 0.25
C LYS A 99 14.09 -5.54 -0.96
N LYS A 100 13.40 -6.30 -1.79
CA LYS A 100 12.53 -5.76 -2.84
C LYS A 100 11.38 -4.99 -2.20
N THR A 101 11.13 -3.78 -2.72
CA THR A 101 10.09 -2.88 -2.21
C THR A 101 9.21 -2.36 -3.33
N TYR A 102 8.05 -1.88 -2.95
CA TYR A 102 7.05 -1.29 -3.85
C TYR A 102 6.48 -0.02 -3.23
N ILE A 103 6.08 0.93 -4.07
CA ILE A 103 5.18 2.00 -3.63
C ILE A 103 3.75 1.51 -3.91
N LEU A 104 2.98 1.32 -2.84
CA LEU A 104 1.57 0.99 -2.89
C LEU A 104 0.75 2.27 -2.72
N VAL A 105 -0.13 2.55 -3.68
CA VAL A 105 -1.03 3.70 -3.61
C VAL A 105 -2.45 3.22 -3.38
N LEU A 106 -3.04 3.68 -2.28
CA LEU A 106 -4.38 3.31 -1.84
C LEU A 106 -5.31 4.52 -1.79
N THR A 107 -6.58 4.30 -2.10
CA THR A 107 -7.67 5.21 -1.75
C THR A 107 -8.66 4.50 -0.85
N LYS A 108 -8.92 5.05 0.34
CA LYS A 108 -9.94 4.50 1.25
C LYS A 108 -11.31 4.52 0.59
N LYS A 109 -12.01 3.41 0.61
CA LYS A 109 -13.37 3.33 0.06
C LYS A 109 -14.34 4.19 0.87
N ILE A 110 -15.34 4.70 0.17
CA ILE A 110 -16.48 5.39 0.77
C ILE A 110 -17.63 4.39 0.79
N ALA A 111 -18.23 4.19 1.96
CA ALA A 111 -19.39 3.34 2.08
C ALA A 111 -20.57 3.92 1.28
N VAL A 112 -21.30 3.06 0.61
CA VAL A 112 -22.55 3.41 -0.08
C VAL A 112 -23.72 2.72 0.62
N ASN A 113 -24.87 3.37 0.65
CA ASN A 113 -26.08 2.77 1.22
C ASN A 113 -26.75 1.91 0.13
N VAL A 114 -26.90 0.63 0.41
CA VAL A 114 -27.63 -0.30 -0.45
C VAL A 114 -28.75 -0.90 0.37
N SER A 115 -30.00 -0.55 0.05
CA SER A 115 -31.19 -1.05 0.75
C SER A 115 -31.14 -0.87 2.28
N GLY A 116 -30.65 0.30 2.75
CA GLY A 116 -30.53 0.63 4.17
C GLY A 116 -29.27 0.09 4.87
N VAL A 117 -28.41 -0.64 4.16
CA VAL A 117 -27.15 -1.19 4.69
C VAL A 117 -25.95 -0.45 4.10
N ALA A 118 -25.06 0.03 4.97
CA ALA A 118 -23.79 0.63 4.53
C ALA A 118 -22.83 -0.47 4.06
N THR A 119 -22.45 -0.43 2.79
CA THR A 119 -21.55 -1.42 2.17
C THR A 119 -20.36 -0.76 1.51
N LEU A 120 -19.21 -1.45 1.48
CA LEU A 120 -18.04 -1.00 0.76
C LEU A 120 -18.07 -1.61 -0.66
N PRO A 121 -18.03 -0.78 -1.72
CA PRO A 121 -18.11 -1.28 -3.09
C PRO A 121 -16.85 -2.07 -3.48
N LYS A 122 -17.01 -3.08 -4.34
CA LYS A 122 -15.86 -3.72 -5.00
C LYS A 122 -15.14 -2.71 -5.89
N GLN A 123 -13.81 -2.85 -5.99
CA GLN A 123 -13.04 -2.11 -6.96
C GLN A 123 -13.32 -2.64 -8.37
N MET A 124 -13.79 -1.76 -9.23
CA MET A 124 -14.04 -2.05 -10.66
C MET A 124 -13.08 -1.28 -11.57
N THR A 125 -12.22 -0.43 -10.99
CA THR A 125 -11.25 0.35 -11.74
C THR A 125 -9.93 -0.40 -11.87
N PRO A 126 -9.21 -0.28 -13.01
CA PRO A 126 -7.91 -0.88 -13.17
C PRO A 126 -6.88 -0.30 -12.21
N VAL A 127 -5.82 -1.06 -11.95
CA VAL A 127 -4.68 -0.68 -11.13
C VAL A 127 -3.54 -0.25 -12.06
N PHE A 128 -2.94 0.90 -11.77
CA PHE A 128 -1.71 1.32 -12.45
C PHE A 128 -0.55 0.48 -11.94
N THR A 129 0.24 -0.11 -12.84
CA THR A 129 1.46 -0.84 -12.49
C THR A 129 2.64 -0.29 -13.26
N TYR A 130 3.77 -0.12 -12.58
CA TYR A 130 5.01 0.36 -13.19
C TYR A 130 6.23 -0.34 -12.60
N LEU A 131 7.21 -0.63 -13.43
CA LEU A 131 8.48 -1.21 -13.04
C LEU A 131 9.59 -0.16 -13.20
N CYS A 132 10.12 0.33 -12.08
CA CYS A 132 11.28 1.21 -12.07
C CYS A 132 12.57 0.38 -12.18
N SER A 133 13.42 0.75 -13.08
CA SER A 133 14.79 0.22 -13.22
C SER A 133 15.79 1.13 -12.53
N GLU A 134 15.61 2.46 -12.65
CA GLU A 134 16.46 3.49 -12.07
C GLU A 134 15.65 4.51 -11.28
N ILE A 135 16.28 5.08 -10.23
CA ILE A 135 15.61 5.95 -9.27
C ILE A 135 16.29 7.33 -9.12
N GLY A 136 17.13 7.72 -10.09
CA GLY A 136 17.86 8.99 -10.07
C GLY A 136 19.13 8.99 -9.24
N GLU A 137 19.48 7.84 -8.64
CA GLU A 137 20.74 7.68 -7.88
C GLU A 137 21.31 6.27 -8.05
N THR A 138 22.63 6.12 -7.88
CA THR A 138 23.26 4.79 -7.84
C THR A 138 22.77 4.03 -6.60
N ARG A 139 22.77 2.70 -6.68
CA ARG A 139 22.31 1.83 -5.57
C ARG A 139 23.45 1.18 -4.80
N ASP A 140 24.62 1.79 -4.86
CA ASP A 140 25.78 1.48 -4.03
C ASP A 140 25.77 2.27 -2.71
N VAL A 141 26.85 2.16 -1.95
CA VAL A 141 27.00 2.81 -0.64
C VAL A 141 27.10 4.33 -0.77
N TYR A 142 27.53 4.84 -1.91
CA TYR A 142 27.86 6.25 -2.11
C TYR A 142 26.69 7.09 -2.59
N ARG A 143 25.69 6.48 -3.27
CA ARG A 143 24.47 7.16 -3.73
C ARG A 143 24.73 8.40 -4.58
N PHE A 144 25.48 8.23 -5.67
CA PHE A 144 25.70 9.32 -6.62
C PHE A 144 24.44 9.55 -7.47
N ASP A 145 24.14 10.82 -7.72
CA ASP A 145 23.07 11.20 -8.64
C ASP A 145 23.35 10.68 -10.06
N ILE A 146 22.33 10.14 -10.71
CA ILE A 146 22.33 9.74 -12.12
C ILE A 146 21.14 10.36 -12.83
N GLU A 147 21.31 10.62 -14.13
CA GLU A 147 20.26 11.26 -14.95
C GLU A 147 19.00 10.39 -15.09
N GLN A 148 19.17 9.08 -15.12
CA GLN A 148 18.05 8.14 -15.32
C GLN A 148 17.21 8.03 -14.06
N ASN A 149 15.96 8.51 -14.15
CA ASN A 149 14.99 8.48 -13.04
C ASN A 149 13.59 8.07 -13.53
N ASP A 150 13.28 6.80 -13.38
CA ASP A 150 11.98 6.25 -13.78
C ASP A 150 10.82 6.70 -12.88
N LEU A 151 11.10 7.23 -11.67
CA LEU A 151 10.06 7.71 -10.76
C LEU A 151 9.35 8.94 -11.30
N GLU A 152 10.04 9.82 -12.01
CA GLU A 152 9.44 10.98 -12.68
C GLU A 152 8.50 10.51 -13.79
N VAL A 153 8.97 9.60 -14.64
CA VAL A 153 8.16 9.01 -15.70
C VAL A 153 6.94 8.28 -15.13
N ALA A 154 7.12 7.49 -14.06
CA ALA A 154 6.04 6.79 -13.37
C ALA A 154 4.99 7.77 -12.82
N SER A 155 5.43 8.91 -12.27
CA SER A 155 4.54 9.96 -11.75
C SER A 155 3.68 10.57 -12.86
N ASP A 156 4.29 10.91 -13.98
CA ASP A 156 3.58 11.51 -15.13
C ASP A 156 2.58 10.53 -15.73
N LEU A 157 3.00 9.29 -15.96
CA LEU A 157 2.12 8.24 -16.49
C LEU A 157 0.96 7.94 -15.51
N PHE A 158 1.22 7.94 -14.20
CA PHE A 158 0.16 7.75 -13.22
C PHE A 158 -0.85 8.91 -13.21
N ASN A 159 -0.39 10.14 -13.41
CA ASN A 159 -1.28 11.29 -13.53
C ASN A 159 -2.15 11.21 -14.79
N MET A 160 -1.56 10.82 -15.92
CA MET A 160 -2.30 10.57 -17.17
C MET A 160 -3.32 9.43 -17.00
N PHE A 161 -2.92 8.34 -16.36
CA PHE A 161 -3.80 7.21 -16.06
C PHE A 161 -4.99 7.61 -15.19
N LYS A 162 -4.78 8.43 -14.15
CA LYS A 162 -5.88 8.95 -13.31
C LYS A 162 -6.88 9.77 -14.13
N GLY A 163 -6.40 10.60 -15.04
CA GLY A 163 -7.24 11.37 -15.97
C GLY A 163 -8.05 10.49 -16.92
N ALA A 164 -7.48 9.36 -17.34
CA ALA A 164 -8.14 8.41 -18.25
C ALA A 164 -9.10 7.43 -17.54
N LYS A 165 -9.02 7.29 -16.22
CA LYS A 165 -9.87 6.35 -15.44
C LYS A 165 -11.37 6.52 -15.69
N SER A 166 -11.83 7.73 -15.95
CA SER A 166 -13.22 8.01 -16.27
C SER A 166 -13.66 7.41 -17.61
N LYS A 167 -12.74 7.26 -18.55
CA LYS A 167 -13.01 6.68 -19.88
C LYS A 167 -13.16 5.15 -19.81
N PHE A 168 -12.46 4.47 -18.90
CA PHE A 168 -12.56 3.01 -18.71
C PHE A 168 -13.85 2.57 -18.01
N ARG A 169 -14.53 3.47 -17.29
CA ARG A 169 -15.79 3.14 -16.58
C ARG A 169 -17.00 2.98 -17.53
N THR A 170 -16.90 3.48 -18.76
CA THR A 170 -18.02 3.47 -19.72
C THR A 170 -18.03 2.27 -20.65
N ASP A 171 -16.93 1.50 -20.72
CA ASP A 171 -16.79 0.37 -21.66
C ASP A 171 -17.12 -1.00 -21.05
N ASP A 172 -17.52 -1.07 -19.79
CA ASP A 172 -17.87 -2.33 -19.08
C ASP A 172 -19.30 -2.82 -19.39
N LYS A 173 -19.82 -2.48 -20.56
CA LYS A 173 -21.04 -3.08 -21.14
C LYS A 173 -20.71 -4.04 -22.28
N ARG A 174 -19.73 -4.92 -22.07
CA ARG A 174 -19.53 -6.08 -22.95
C ARG A 174 -19.46 -7.36 -22.16
#